data_9a098a24c3c18f2ab3a84f921cc2cc63
#
_entry.id   9a098a24c3c18f2ab3a84f921cc2cc63
#
_cell.length_a   1.000
_cell.length_b   1.000
_cell.length_c   1.000
_cell.angle_alpha   90.00
_cell.angle_beta   90.00
_cell.angle_gamma   90.00
#
_symmetry.space_group_name_H-M   'P 1'
#
loop_
_entity.id
_entity.type
_entity.pdbx_description
1 polymer ?
#
loop_
_entity_poly.entity_id
_entity_poly.type
_entity_poly.pdbx_seq_one_letter_code
_entity_poly.pdbx_strand_id
1 'polypeptide(L)'
;MTSPILNRLYASGGSEALLNTLQITVGGQDYWLVENFEDITAVTEAGATVTFQAAAMAVALPARNKDGTQDLQFAISNIDGIVSIAIRNALANLNNGTLVMRQYISTDLSYPAAPPIVLQIKDGYWKATEVQITAGFLNILKTAWPRYRYTLPVFPGLRYLQ
;
A
#
# COMPACT_ATOMS: atom_id res chain seq x y z
N MET A 1 2.78 -19.32 -4.62
CA MET A 1 2.89 -20.36 -3.57
C MET A 1 2.03 -19.88 -2.42
N THR A 2 1.07 -20.69 -1.99
CA THR A 2 0.22 -20.38 -0.83
C THR A 2 1.04 -20.66 0.43
N SER A 3 1.03 -19.73 1.38
CA SER A 3 1.71 -19.92 2.67
C SER A 3 1.11 -21.12 3.41
N PRO A 4 1.91 -22.01 4.02
CA PRO A 4 1.40 -23.15 4.80
C PRO A 4 0.52 -22.67 5.98
N ILE A 5 0.78 -21.47 6.49
CA ILE A 5 0.00 -20.85 7.56
C ILE A 5 -1.40 -20.50 7.07
N LEU A 6 -1.53 -19.90 5.88
CA LEU A 6 -2.83 -19.61 5.27
C LEU A 6 -3.60 -20.88 4.91
N ASN A 7 -2.90 -21.92 4.44
CA ASN A 7 -3.54 -23.21 4.18
C ASN A 7 -4.15 -23.82 5.45
N ARG A 8 -3.44 -23.69 6.58
CA ARG A 8 -3.97 -24.12 7.88
C ARG A 8 -5.22 -23.34 8.28
N LEU A 9 -5.17 -22.01 8.12
CA LEU A 9 -6.32 -21.13 8.43
C LEU A 9 -7.56 -21.50 7.63
N TYR A 10 -7.42 -21.73 6.32
CA TYR A 10 -8.55 -22.09 5.45
C TYR A 10 -9.01 -23.54 5.62
N ALA A 11 -8.16 -24.42 6.12
CA ALA A 11 -8.52 -25.83 6.39
C ALA A 11 -9.12 -26.03 7.79
N SER A 12 -8.82 -25.17 8.75
CA SER A 12 -9.35 -25.25 10.11
C SER A 12 -10.63 -24.40 10.18
N GLY A 13 -11.76 -24.98 10.49
CA GLY A 13 -12.99 -24.24 10.85
C GLY A 13 -12.88 -23.54 12.22
N GLY A 14 -11.68 -23.08 12.60
CA GLY A 14 -11.38 -22.43 13.88
C GLY A 14 -11.81 -20.98 13.96
N SER A 15 -11.71 -20.39 15.14
CA SER A 15 -12.01 -18.99 15.45
C SER A 15 -10.88 -18.04 15.05
N GLU A 16 -9.89 -18.48 14.29
CA GLU A 16 -8.78 -17.66 13.82
C GLU A 16 -9.25 -16.67 12.76
N ALA A 17 -8.94 -15.40 12.95
CA ALA A 17 -9.24 -14.33 11.98
C ALA A 17 -7.99 -13.87 11.26
N LEU A 18 -8.13 -13.51 9.98
CA LEU A 18 -7.09 -12.87 9.21
C LEU A 18 -7.16 -11.36 9.43
N LEU A 19 -6.09 -10.78 9.93
CA LEU A 19 -5.97 -9.35 10.17
C LEU A 19 -5.18 -8.72 9.03
N ASN A 20 -5.80 -7.80 8.31
CA ASN A 20 -5.14 -7.00 7.28
C ASN A 20 -4.52 -5.77 7.95
N THR A 21 -3.24 -5.55 7.69
CA THR A 21 -2.51 -4.36 8.18
C THR A 21 -1.96 -3.58 7.03
N LEU A 22 -1.91 -2.25 7.18
CA LEU A 22 -1.36 -1.33 6.21
C LEU A 22 -0.28 -0.47 6.87
N GLN A 23 0.87 -0.38 6.24
CA GLN A 23 1.87 0.62 6.53
C GLN A 23 1.87 1.62 5.38
N ILE A 24 1.63 2.88 5.70
CA ILE A 24 1.63 3.98 4.74
C ILE A 24 2.86 4.84 5.05
N THR A 25 3.84 4.82 4.17
CA THR A 25 5.04 5.65 4.30
C THR A 25 4.93 6.85 3.40
N VAL A 26 4.93 8.04 4.00
CA VAL A 26 4.75 9.30 3.29
C VAL A 26 5.67 10.36 3.88
N GLY A 27 6.49 11.00 3.04
CA GLY A 27 7.39 12.06 3.48
C GLY A 27 8.37 11.63 4.57
N GLY A 28 8.69 10.33 4.65
CA GLY A 28 9.56 9.75 5.69
C GLY A 28 8.87 9.46 7.01
N GLN A 29 7.54 9.59 7.06
CA GLN A 29 6.72 9.20 8.22
C GLN A 29 5.97 7.92 7.90
N ASP A 30 5.91 7.00 8.87
CA ASP A 30 5.20 5.74 8.78
C ASP A 30 3.91 5.79 9.60
N TYR A 31 2.81 5.42 8.98
CA TYR A 31 1.50 5.24 9.61
C TYR A 31 1.15 3.77 9.58
N TRP A 32 0.87 3.20 10.75
CA TRP A 32 0.61 1.78 10.95
C TRP A 32 -0.86 1.60 11.29
N LEU A 33 -1.60 0.94 10.44
CA LEU A 33 -3.04 0.75 10.56
C LEU A 33 -3.40 -0.73 10.50
N VAL A 34 -4.45 -1.13 11.22
CA VAL A 34 -5.00 -2.48 11.19
C VAL A 34 -6.51 -2.45 11.03
N GLU A 35 -7.02 -3.37 10.23
CA GLU A 35 -8.45 -3.64 10.11
C GLU A 35 -8.95 -4.44 11.32
N ASN A 36 -9.14 -3.75 12.42
CA ASN A 36 -9.59 -4.31 13.69
C ASN A 36 -10.28 -3.24 14.54
N PHE A 37 -10.94 -3.66 15.63
CA PHE A 37 -11.55 -2.76 16.61
C PHE A 37 -10.59 -2.30 17.70
N GLU A 38 -9.45 -3.00 17.87
CA GLU A 38 -8.45 -2.72 18.88
C GLU A 38 -7.07 -2.63 18.25
N ASP A 39 -6.20 -1.84 18.86
CA ASP A 39 -4.80 -1.73 18.45
C ASP A 39 -4.09 -3.08 18.66
N ILE A 40 -3.23 -3.44 17.74
CA ILE A 40 -2.44 -4.66 17.84
C ILE A 40 -0.95 -4.35 17.78
N THR A 41 -0.17 -5.12 18.54
CA THR A 41 1.28 -5.09 18.45
C THR A 41 1.77 -6.34 17.75
N ALA A 42 2.42 -6.19 16.61
CA ALA A 42 2.91 -7.29 15.80
C ALA A 42 4.35 -7.08 15.36
N VAL A 43 5.01 -8.16 14.97
CA VAL A 43 6.40 -8.15 14.49
C VAL A 43 6.40 -8.11 12.97
N THR A 44 7.17 -7.20 12.39
CA THR A 44 7.34 -7.10 10.95
C THR A 44 8.34 -8.16 10.45
N GLU A 45 8.43 -8.33 9.12
CA GLU A 45 9.41 -9.20 8.46
C GLU A 45 10.87 -8.83 8.79
N ALA A 46 11.11 -7.57 9.16
CA ALA A 46 12.43 -7.09 9.58
C ALA A 46 12.73 -7.36 11.05
N GLY A 47 11.81 -7.99 11.80
CA GLY A 47 11.96 -8.25 13.22
C GLY A 47 11.66 -7.04 14.13
N ALA A 48 11.17 -5.94 13.57
CA ALA A 48 10.77 -4.77 14.34
C ALA A 48 9.36 -4.97 14.91
N THR A 49 9.20 -4.73 16.21
CA THR A 49 7.90 -4.74 16.87
C THR A 49 7.25 -3.37 16.73
N VAL A 50 6.07 -3.32 16.13
CA VAL A 50 5.31 -2.09 15.90
C VAL A 50 3.87 -2.24 16.35
N THR A 51 3.28 -1.12 16.80
CA THR A 51 1.86 -1.06 17.17
C THR A 51 1.08 -0.52 15.98
N PHE A 52 0.12 -1.29 15.53
CA PHE A 52 -0.83 -0.92 14.48
C PHE A 52 -2.07 -0.33 15.14
N GLN A 53 -2.46 0.86 14.73
CA GLN A 53 -3.67 1.54 15.21
C GLN A 53 -4.90 0.95 14.55
N ALA A 54 -5.93 0.72 15.34
CA ALA A 54 -7.21 0.24 14.88
C ALA A 54 -7.87 1.28 13.96
N ALA A 55 -8.28 0.85 12.77
CA ALA A 55 -8.97 1.70 11.82
C ALA A 55 -10.08 0.91 11.11
N ALA A 56 -11.23 1.55 10.93
CA ALA A 56 -12.26 1.00 10.07
C ALA A 56 -11.79 1.13 8.62
N MET A 57 -11.38 0.03 8.02
CA MET A 57 -10.86 -0.04 6.67
C MET A 57 -11.71 -1.00 5.83
N ALA A 58 -11.86 -0.67 4.55
CA ALA A 58 -12.35 -1.59 3.55
C ALA A 58 -11.26 -1.77 2.50
N VAL A 59 -10.70 -2.96 2.41
CA VAL A 59 -9.63 -3.30 1.47
C VAL A 59 -10.22 -4.13 0.34
N ALA A 60 -10.25 -3.56 -0.88
CA ALA A 60 -10.59 -4.31 -2.08
C ALA A 60 -9.30 -4.83 -2.73
N LEU A 61 -9.12 -6.14 -2.72
CA LEU A 61 -7.96 -6.79 -3.34
C LEU A 61 -7.90 -6.45 -4.85
N PRO A 62 -6.69 -6.28 -5.39
CA PRO A 62 -6.52 -5.87 -6.78
C PRO A 62 -7.11 -6.92 -7.74
N ALA A 63 -7.95 -6.45 -8.64
CA ALA A 63 -8.43 -7.28 -9.74
C ALA A 63 -7.26 -7.63 -10.67
N ARG A 64 -7.23 -8.87 -11.16
CA ARG A 64 -6.26 -9.28 -12.19
C ARG A 64 -6.74 -8.79 -13.55
N ASN A 65 -6.30 -7.61 -13.95
CA ASN A 65 -6.62 -7.04 -15.24
C ASN A 65 -5.66 -7.54 -16.33
N LYS A 66 -6.17 -7.72 -17.56
CA LYS A 66 -5.36 -8.17 -18.71
C LYS A 66 -4.34 -7.12 -19.20
N ASP A 67 -4.53 -5.86 -18.84
CA ASP A 67 -3.68 -4.71 -19.19
C ASP A 67 -2.51 -4.50 -18.20
N GLY A 68 -2.29 -5.46 -17.28
CA GLY A 68 -1.20 -5.41 -16.30
C GLY A 68 -1.39 -4.38 -15.19
N THR A 69 -2.55 -3.71 -15.11
CA THR A 69 -2.88 -2.82 -14.02
C THR A 69 -3.47 -3.63 -12.87
N GLN A 70 -2.75 -3.70 -11.76
CA GLN A 70 -3.22 -4.30 -10.52
C GLN A 70 -3.22 -3.21 -9.46
N ASP A 71 -4.35 -2.51 -9.37
CA ASP A 71 -4.51 -1.43 -8.41
C ASP A 71 -5.33 -1.93 -7.22
N LEU A 72 -4.78 -1.74 -6.04
CA LEU A 72 -5.45 -1.95 -4.76
C LEU A 72 -6.19 -0.65 -4.43
N GLN A 73 -7.48 -0.75 -4.21
CA GLN A 73 -8.27 0.35 -3.68
C GLN A 73 -8.61 0.04 -2.23
N PHE A 74 -8.40 0.99 -1.38
CA PHE A 74 -8.81 0.89 0.01
C PHE A 74 -9.38 2.22 0.49
N ALA A 75 -10.36 2.09 1.36
CA ALA A 75 -11.01 3.22 2.02
C ALA A 75 -10.71 3.12 3.50
N ILE A 76 -10.31 4.22 4.10
CA ILE A 76 -10.04 4.34 5.53
C ILE A 76 -11.01 5.37 6.09
N SER A 77 -11.67 5.03 7.20
CA SER A 77 -12.45 6.01 7.96
C SER A 77 -11.52 7.08 8.53
N ASN A 78 -11.84 8.33 8.27
CA ASN A 78 -11.03 9.49 8.65
C ASN A 78 -11.58 10.18 9.90
N ILE A 79 -11.96 9.41 10.92
CA ILE A 79 -12.57 9.94 12.14
C ILE A 79 -11.64 10.95 12.83
N ASP A 80 -10.36 10.65 12.91
CA ASP A 80 -9.38 11.49 13.62
C ASP A 80 -8.65 12.50 12.72
N GLY A 81 -8.85 12.45 11.41
CA GLY A 81 -8.23 13.37 10.44
C GLY A 81 -6.71 13.20 10.25
N ILE A 82 -6.04 12.38 11.04
CA ILE A 82 -4.57 12.20 11.03
C ILE A 82 -4.11 11.65 9.68
N VAL A 83 -4.77 10.59 9.21
CA VAL A 83 -4.44 9.94 7.92
C VAL A 83 -4.68 10.89 6.75
N SER A 84 -5.75 11.67 6.81
CA SER A 84 -6.10 12.69 5.81
C SER A 84 -5.02 13.78 5.69
N ILE A 85 -4.51 14.27 6.82
CA ILE A 85 -3.44 15.26 6.86
C ILE A 85 -2.15 14.69 6.26
N ALA A 86 -1.80 13.46 6.63
CA ALA A 86 -0.63 12.77 6.11
C ALA A 86 -0.67 12.61 4.58
N ILE A 87 -1.79 12.12 4.06
CA ILE A 87 -1.98 11.94 2.62
C ILE A 87 -1.97 13.27 1.89
N ARG A 88 -2.60 14.30 2.44
CA ARG A 88 -2.59 15.65 1.85
C ARG A 88 -1.17 16.20 1.77
N ASN A 89 -0.37 16.04 2.82
CA ASN A 89 1.02 16.46 2.84
C ASN A 89 1.87 15.67 1.83
N ALA A 90 1.57 14.38 1.64
CA ALA A 90 2.21 13.56 0.62
C ALA A 90 1.97 14.06 -0.79
N LEU A 91 0.71 14.28 -1.11
CA LEU A 91 0.29 14.76 -2.43
C LEU A 91 0.82 16.16 -2.72
N ALA A 92 0.84 17.05 -1.70
CA ALA A 92 1.38 18.40 -1.84
C ALA A 92 2.89 18.42 -2.13
N ASN A 93 3.63 17.44 -1.62
CA ASN A 93 5.08 17.36 -1.79
C ASN A 93 5.51 16.51 -3.00
N LEU A 94 4.58 16.03 -3.85
CA LEU A 94 4.84 15.13 -4.99
C LEU A 94 5.67 13.90 -4.61
N ASN A 95 5.73 13.56 -3.34
CA ASN A 95 6.44 12.39 -2.86
C ASN A 95 5.57 11.16 -3.10
N ASN A 96 6.08 10.25 -3.90
CA ASN A 96 5.46 8.94 -4.11
C ASN A 96 5.42 8.20 -2.76
N GLY A 97 4.25 8.17 -2.14
CA GLY A 97 4.05 7.38 -0.93
C GLY A 97 4.14 5.89 -1.26
N THR A 98 4.67 5.13 -0.31
CA THR A 98 4.70 3.66 -0.40
C THR A 98 3.67 3.09 0.55
N LEU A 99 2.98 2.08 0.09
CA LEU A 99 2.03 1.29 0.88
C LEU A 99 2.53 -0.13 0.98
N VAL A 100 2.61 -0.66 2.20
CA VAL A 100 2.95 -2.06 2.45
C VAL A 100 1.77 -2.72 3.15
N MET A 101 1.17 -3.70 2.50
CA MET A 101 0.11 -4.51 3.06
C MET A 101 0.68 -5.81 3.61
N ARG A 102 0.33 -6.12 4.87
CA ARG A 102 0.69 -7.38 5.53
C ARG A 102 -0.56 -8.05 6.07
N GLN A 103 -0.50 -9.36 6.18
CA GLN A 103 -1.56 -10.16 6.75
C GLN A 103 -1.04 -10.93 7.95
N TYR A 104 -1.75 -10.86 9.05
CA TYR A 104 -1.45 -11.60 10.28
C TYR A 104 -2.61 -12.50 10.63
N ILE A 105 -2.34 -13.55 11.40
CA ILE A 105 -3.38 -14.37 12.02
C ILE A 105 -3.60 -13.85 13.44
N SER A 106 -4.84 -13.76 13.88
CA SER A 106 -5.19 -13.22 15.20
C SER A 106 -4.52 -13.94 16.38
N THR A 107 -4.18 -15.23 16.19
CA THR A 107 -3.51 -16.06 17.19
C THR A 107 -1.98 -15.98 17.14
N ASP A 108 -1.40 -15.48 16.04
CA ASP A 108 0.05 -15.40 15.86
C ASP A 108 0.44 -14.09 15.18
N LEU A 109 0.92 -13.14 15.99
CA LEU A 109 1.37 -11.82 15.56
C LEU A 109 2.91 -11.73 15.50
N SER A 110 3.62 -12.85 15.67
CA SER A 110 5.08 -12.89 15.69
C SER A 110 5.71 -12.76 14.31
N TYR A 111 4.95 -13.08 13.25
CA TYR A 111 5.41 -12.98 11.86
C TYR A 111 4.23 -12.85 10.89
N PRO A 112 4.38 -12.11 9.78
CA PRO A 112 3.33 -12.02 8.75
C PRO A 112 2.99 -13.39 8.15
N ALA A 113 1.71 -13.70 8.04
CA ALA A 113 1.21 -14.96 7.50
C ALA A 113 1.48 -15.14 6.00
N ALA A 114 1.66 -14.03 5.28
CA ALA A 114 2.00 -14.00 3.86
C ALA A 114 3.12 -12.97 3.59
N PRO A 115 3.86 -13.11 2.48
CA PRO A 115 4.83 -12.11 2.06
C PRO A 115 4.16 -10.74 1.93
N PRO A 116 4.80 -9.65 2.39
CA PRO A 116 4.26 -8.31 2.29
C PRO A 116 4.08 -7.89 0.84
N ILE A 117 2.98 -7.20 0.55
CA ILE A 117 2.70 -6.63 -0.76
C ILE A 117 3.09 -5.15 -0.72
N VAL A 118 4.11 -4.79 -1.48
CA VAL A 118 4.60 -3.40 -1.57
C VAL A 118 4.01 -2.75 -2.81
N LEU A 119 3.31 -1.64 -2.62
CA LEU A 119 2.62 -0.87 -3.65
C LEU A 119 3.06 0.58 -3.60
N GLN A 120 2.94 1.28 -4.72
CA GLN A 120 3.12 2.72 -4.79
C GLN A 120 1.76 3.41 -4.77
N ILE A 121 1.62 4.46 -3.98
CA ILE A 121 0.42 5.28 -3.97
C ILE A 121 0.37 6.06 -5.29
N LYS A 122 -0.71 5.87 -6.06
CA LYS A 122 -0.91 6.51 -7.36
C LYS A 122 -1.80 7.72 -7.27
N ASP A 123 -2.86 7.58 -6.47
CA ASP A 123 -3.88 8.61 -6.31
C ASP A 123 -4.55 8.51 -4.95
N GLY A 124 -5.08 9.61 -4.47
CA GLY A 124 -5.82 9.66 -3.21
C GLY A 124 -6.95 10.69 -3.30
N TYR A 125 -8.12 10.28 -2.86
CA TYR A 125 -9.30 11.10 -2.77
C TYR A 125 -9.81 11.11 -1.33
N TRP A 126 -10.07 12.29 -0.78
CA TRP A 126 -10.55 12.45 0.59
C TRP A 126 -11.88 13.16 0.64
N LYS A 127 -12.77 12.62 1.45
CA LYS A 127 -13.99 13.26 1.96
C LYS A 127 -13.80 13.58 3.45
N ALA A 128 -14.75 14.29 4.02
CA ALA A 128 -14.71 14.61 5.45
C ALA A 128 -14.68 13.36 6.35
N THR A 129 -15.31 12.28 5.92
CA THR A 129 -15.50 11.03 6.70
C THR A 129 -14.66 9.86 6.22
N GLU A 130 -14.08 9.93 5.02
CA GLU A 130 -13.44 8.80 4.36
C GLU A 130 -12.27 9.27 3.50
N VAL A 131 -11.20 8.51 3.53
CA VAL A 131 -10.05 8.67 2.64
C VAL A 131 -9.98 7.44 1.75
N GLN A 132 -10.09 7.63 0.44
CA GLN A 132 -9.88 6.56 -0.55
C GLN A 132 -8.51 6.71 -1.16
N ILE A 133 -7.73 5.63 -1.15
CA ILE A 133 -6.39 5.60 -1.72
C ILE A 133 -6.33 4.50 -2.77
N THR A 134 -5.76 4.85 -3.91
CA THR A 134 -5.44 3.88 -4.97
C THR A 134 -3.93 3.67 -4.99
N ALA A 135 -3.51 2.46 -4.70
CA ALA A 135 -2.12 2.05 -4.76
C ALA A 135 -1.95 0.88 -5.73
N GLY A 136 -0.85 0.83 -6.42
CA GLY A 136 -0.62 -0.23 -7.40
C GLY A 136 0.85 -0.48 -7.65
N PHE A 137 1.12 -1.57 -8.35
CA PHE A 137 2.47 -1.86 -8.81
C PHE A 137 2.93 -0.87 -9.88
N LEU A 138 4.24 -0.70 -9.99
CA LEU A 138 4.82 0.07 -11.07
C LEU A 138 4.41 -0.54 -12.42
N ASN A 139 3.65 0.21 -13.23
CA ASN A 139 3.24 -0.26 -14.54
C ASN A 139 4.38 -0.05 -15.54
N ILE A 140 5.17 -1.10 -15.77
CA ILE A 140 6.30 -1.08 -16.71
C ILE A 140 5.84 -0.82 -18.14
N LEU A 141 4.63 -1.27 -18.51
CA LEU A 141 4.08 -1.10 -19.86
C LEU A 141 3.75 0.37 -20.19
N LYS A 142 3.40 1.16 -19.16
CA LYS A 142 3.15 2.60 -19.32
C LYS A 142 4.40 3.46 -19.11
N THR A 143 5.52 2.84 -18.68
CA THR A 143 6.77 3.57 -18.50
C THR A 143 7.45 3.74 -19.84
N ALA A 144 7.68 5.01 -20.25
CA ALA A 144 8.35 5.29 -21.50
C ALA A 144 9.79 4.73 -21.49
N TRP A 145 10.11 3.95 -22.51
CA TRP A 145 11.44 3.42 -22.75
C TRP A 145 11.93 3.85 -24.14
N PRO A 146 13.15 4.38 -24.30
CA PRO A 146 14.14 4.66 -23.26
C PRO A 146 13.78 5.86 -22.39
N ARG A 147 14.27 5.88 -21.13
CA ARG A 147 14.03 6.97 -20.18
C ARG A 147 14.62 8.30 -20.61
N TYR A 148 15.74 8.25 -21.32
CA TYR A 148 16.37 9.42 -21.90
C TYR A 148 15.83 9.67 -23.30
N ARG A 149 15.20 10.81 -23.49
CA ARG A 149 14.74 11.27 -24.79
C ARG A 149 15.69 12.33 -25.28
N TYR A 150 16.07 12.24 -26.57
CA TYR A 150 16.82 13.29 -27.24
C TYR A 150 15.85 14.45 -27.53
N THR A 151 15.89 15.47 -26.71
CA THR A 151 15.06 16.67 -26.86
C THR A 151 15.95 17.87 -27.16
N LEU A 152 15.44 18.84 -27.92
CA LEU A 152 16.19 20.06 -28.31
C LEU A 152 16.79 20.82 -27.14
N PRO A 153 16.14 20.96 -25.97
CA PRO A 153 16.74 21.63 -24.81
C PRO A 153 17.99 20.94 -24.25
N VAL A 154 18.03 19.60 -24.32
CA VAL A 154 19.16 18.80 -23.80
C VAL A 154 20.24 18.58 -24.85
N PHE A 155 19.82 18.46 -26.13
CA PHE A 155 20.70 18.23 -27.28
C PHE A 155 20.43 19.26 -28.38
N PRO A 156 20.94 20.48 -28.26
CA PRO A 156 20.69 21.55 -29.24
C PRO A 156 21.19 21.23 -30.65
N GLY A 157 22.14 20.32 -30.78
CA GLY A 157 22.63 19.83 -32.08
C GLY A 157 21.56 19.09 -32.93
N LEU A 158 20.44 18.66 -32.35
CA LEU A 158 19.33 18.06 -33.11
C LEU A 158 18.70 19.05 -34.14
N ARG A 159 18.95 20.35 -34.00
CA ARG A 159 18.53 21.37 -34.95
C ARG A 159 19.15 21.23 -36.31
N TYR A 160 20.31 20.62 -36.37
CA TYR A 160 21.10 20.48 -37.59
C TYR A 160 20.95 19.11 -38.26
N LEU A 161 20.16 18.22 -37.69
CA LEU A 161 19.77 16.94 -38.28
C LEU A 161 18.50 17.14 -39.11
N GLN A 162 18.64 17.67 -40.33
CA GLN A 162 17.60 17.68 -41.35
C GLN A 162 17.97 16.70 -42.45
#